data_099b14ac304b086ee45e121ce04140fb
#
_entry.id   099b14ac304b086ee45e121ce04140fb
#
_cell.length_a   1.000
_cell.length_b   1.000
_cell.length_c   1.000
_cell.angle_alpha   90.00
_cell.angle_beta   90.00
_cell.angle_gamma   90.00
#
_symmetry.space_group_name_H-M   'P 1'
#
loop_
_entity.id
_entity.type
_entity.pdbx_description
1 polymer ?
#
loop_
_entity_poly.entity_id
_entity_poly.type
_entity_poly.pdbx_seq_one_letter_code
_entity_poly.pdbx_strand_id
1 'polypeptide(L)'
;MKNSLSERLKELRASDYYPFHMPGHKRQRMPELPVTELDITEIDGFDNLYTADGILKECMDLAAEVFGSRRTYFGVNGSTGNLLTAISAAFAPGEAVLVARNCHKAVYHA
;
A
#
# COMPACT_ATOMS: atom_id res chain seq x y z
N MET A 1 32.09 -6.11 17.00
CA MET A 1 31.15 -5.39 16.09
C MET A 1 29.85 -5.24 16.84
N LYS A 2 29.35 -4.02 16.98
CA LYS A 2 28.03 -3.78 17.58
C LYS A 2 26.98 -4.53 16.76
N ASN A 3 26.05 -5.16 17.44
CA ASN A 3 25.03 -6.09 16.94
C ASN A 3 24.53 -5.78 15.52
N SER A 4 24.46 -6.81 14.68
CA SER A 4 23.93 -6.67 13.32
C SER A 4 22.47 -6.21 13.32
N LEU A 5 21.98 -5.65 12.22
CA LEU A 5 20.57 -5.27 12.10
C LEU A 5 19.63 -6.44 12.42
N SER A 6 20.00 -7.65 11.99
CA SER A 6 19.19 -8.85 12.26
C SER A 6 19.09 -9.19 13.76
N GLU A 7 20.17 -8.99 14.52
CA GLU A 7 20.15 -9.18 15.98
C GLU A 7 19.28 -8.14 16.66
N ARG A 8 19.40 -6.87 16.24
CA ARG A 8 18.55 -5.78 16.76
C ARG A 8 17.07 -6.02 16.48
N LEU A 9 16.73 -6.55 15.31
CA LEU A 9 15.35 -6.92 14.97
C LEU A 9 14.82 -8.09 15.80
N LYS A 10 15.67 -9.08 16.10
CA LYS A 10 15.30 -10.19 17.00
C LYS A 10 15.08 -9.72 18.44
N GLU A 11 15.94 -8.84 18.95
CA GLU A 11 15.78 -8.20 20.25
C GLU A 11 14.48 -7.41 20.35
N LEU A 12 14.20 -6.58 19.33
CA LEU A 12 12.94 -5.83 19.24
C LEU A 12 11.72 -6.76 19.20
N ARG A 13 11.81 -7.86 18.43
CA ARG A 13 10.75 -8.87 18.38
C ARG A 13 10.45 -9.49 19.75
N ALA A 14 11.48 -9.74 20.53
CA ALA A 14 11.40 -10.34 21.87
C ALA A 14 10.99 -9.34 22.96
N SER A 15 11.00 -8.04 22.66
CA SER A 15 10.66 -6.99 23.61
C SER A 15 9.15 -6.87 23.84
N ASP A 16 8.77 -6.27 24.97
CA ASP A 16 7.40 -5.93 25.33
C ASP A 16 6.92 -4.57 24.77
N TYR A 17 7.75 -3.89 23.98
CA TYR A 17 7.34 -2.64 23.33
C TYR A 17 6.13 -2.83 22.44
N TYR A 18 5.04 -2.10 22.73
CA TYR A 18 3.88 -2.08 21.86
C TYR A 18 4.16 -1.27 20.60
N PRO A 19 3.94 -1.83 19.38
CA PRO A 19 4.34 -1.21 18.14
C PRO A 19 3.32 -0.17 17.66
N PHE A 20 3.41 1.06 18.15
CA PHE A 20 2.59 2.18 17.66
C PHE A 20 2.96 2.64 16.24
N HIS A 21 4.09 2.16 15.71
CA HIS A 21 4.56 2.41 14.35
C HIS A 21 3.95 1.44 13.33
N MET A 22 4.16 1.73 12.04
CA MET A 22 3.85 0.77 10.97
C MET A 22 4.84 -0.42 11.00
N PRO A 23 4.46 -1.61 10.52
CA PRO A 23 3.19 -1.96 9.86
C PRO A 23 2.01 -2.16 10.81
N GLY A 24 0.79 -2.10 10.23
CA GLY A 24 -0.46 -2.13 10.98
C GLY A 24 -0.78 -3.44 11.71
N HIS A 25 -0.15 -4.57 11.33
CA HIS A 25 -0.34 -5.88 12.01
C HIS A 25 0.18 -5.90 13.47
N LYS A 26 0.91 -4.87 13.89
CA LYS A 26 1.35 -4.68 15.29
C LYS A 26 2.10 -5.88 15.88
N ARG A 27 2.93 -6.56 15.08
CA ARG A 27 3.66 -7.79 15.43
C ARG A 27 2.75 -8.95 15.88
N GLN A 28 1.46 -8.86 15.65
CA GLN A 28 0.54 -9.97 15.91
C GLN A 28 0.86 -11.12 14.94
N ARG A 29 0.72 -12.35 15.44
CA ARG A 29 0.94 -13.53 14.63
C ARG A 29 -0.12 -13.56 13.50
N MET A 30 0.32 -13.28 12.30
CA MET A 30 -0.53 -13.50 11.13
C MET A 30 -0.66 -15.00 10.88
N PRO A 31 -1.80 -15.50 10.41
CA PRO A 31 -1.88 -16.85 9.89
C PRO A 31 -0.67 -17.10 8.97
N GLU A 32 -0.06 -18.28 9.10
CA GLU A 32 1.02 -18.67 8.20
C GLU A 32 0.42 -18.84 6.80
N LEU A 33 0.42 -17.74 6.06
CA LEU A 33 0.19 -17.81 4.62
C LEU A 33 1.51 -18.24 4.00
N PRO A 34 1.54 -19.31 3.20
CA PRO A 34 2.71 -19.69 2.42
C PRO A 34 2.92 -18.67 1.31
N VAL A 35 3.46 -17.50 1.66
CA VAL A 35 3.59 -16.35 0.75
C VAL A 35 4.33 -16.74 -0.53
N THR A 36 5.33 -17.61 -0.42
CA THR A 36 6.10 -18.09 -1.57
C THR A 36 5.29 -18.99 -2.51
N GLU A 37 4.25 -19.65 -2.03
CA GLU A 37 3.35 -20.46 -2.85
C GLU A 37 2.29 -19.62 -3.58
N LEU A 38 2.08 -18.39 -3.12
CA LEU A 38 1.12 -17.44 -3.68
C LEU A 38 1.80 -16.33 -4.50
N ASP A 39 3.13 -16.29 -4.50
CA ASP A 39 3.91 -15.31 -5.25
C ASP A 39 4.02 -15.76 -6.72
N ILE A 40 3.34 -15.02 -7.59
CA ILE A 40 3.26 -15.28 -9.03
C ILE A 40 3.55 -14.01 -9.82
N THR A 41 3.86 -14.15 -11.09
CA THR A 41 3.95 -13.07 -12.06
C THR A 41 2.70 -13.03 -12.95
N GLU A 42 2.71 -12.27 -14.03
CA GLU A 42 1.64 -12.23 -15.02
C GLU A 42 1.60 -13.55 -15.81
N ILE A 43 0.77 -14.45 -15.38
CA ILE A 43 0.49 -15.73 -16.04
C ILE A 43 -0.96 -15.80 -16.49
N ASP A 44 -1.26 -16.67 -17.43
CA ASP A 44 -2.62 -16.85 -17.95
C ASP A 44 -3.63 -17.07 -16.81
N GLY A 45 -4.69 -16.28 -16.81
CA GLY A 45 -5.75 -16.32 -15.79
C GLY A 45 -5.52 -15.46 -14.55
N PHE A 46 -4.36 -14.78 -14.41
CA PHE A 46 -4.06 -13.94 -13.25
C PHE A 46 -3.88 -12.45 -13.57
N ASP A 47 -4.13 -12.07 -14.83
CA ASP A 47 -4.25 -10.67 -15.24
C ASP A 47 -2.93 -9.85 -15.15
N ASN A 48 -2.97 -8.60 -15.55
CA ASN A 48 -1.89 -7.64 -15.46
C ASN A 48 -2.41 -6.34 -14.82
N LEU A 49 -1.72 -5.83 -13.81
CA LEU A 49 -2.16 -4.67 -13.04
C LEU A 49 -2.34 -3.40 -13.88
N TYR A 50 -1.52 -3.20 -14.92
CA TYR A 50 -1.57 -1.99 -15.76
C TYR A 50 -2.64 -2.05 -16.85
N THR A 51 -3.05 -3.24 -17.24
CA THR A 51 -4.05 -3.49 -18.29
C THR A 51 -5.09 -4.50 -17.80
N ALA A 52 -5.56 -4.33 -16.57
CA ALA A 52 -6.47 -5.25 -15.93
C ALA A 52 -7.76 -5.44 -16.72
N ASP A 53 -8.02 -6.67 -17.16
CA ASP A 53 -9.21 -7.08 -17.90
C ASP A 53 -9.85 -8.39 -17.39
N GLY A 54 -9.22 -9.04 -16.39
CA GLY A 54 -9.64 -10.29 -15.77
C GLY A 54 -9.85 -10.15 -14.25
N ILE A 55 -9.24 -11.04 -13.47
CA ILE A 55 -9.45 -11.17 -12.02
C ILE A 55 -9.10 -9.89 -11.23
N LEU A 56 -8.07 -9.16 -11.64
CA LEU A 56 -7.72 -7.89 -10.98
C LEU A 56 -8.78 -6.83 -11.26
N LYS A 57 -9.32 -6.80 -12.49
CA LYS A 57 -10.42 -5.90 -12.83
C LYS A 57 -11.65 -6.22 -12.01
N GLU A 58 -12.03 -7.49 -11.88
CA GLU A 58 -13.16 -7.91 -11.06
C GLU A 58 -12.98 -7.49 -9.59
N CYS A 59 -11.78 -7.62 -9.03
CA CYS A 59 -11.45 -7.16 -7.69
C CYS A 59 -11.56 -5.63 -7.56
N MET A 60 -11.11 -4.87 -8.57
CA MET A 60 -11.22 -3.40 -8.59
C MET A 60 -12.70 -2.96 -8.68
N ASP A 61 -13.51 -3.64 -9.50
CA ASP A 61 -14.93 -3.36 -9.64
C ASP A 61 -15.69 -3.66 -8.34
N LEU A 62 -15.40 -4.79 -7.68
CA LEU A 62 -15.96 -5.13 -6.37
C LEU A 62 -15.55 -4.09 -5.29
N ALA A 63 -14.29 -3.67 -5.28
CA ALA A 63 -13.84 -2.63 -4.37
C ALA A 63 -14.56 -1.29 -4.64
N ALA A 64 -14.80 -0.95 -5.91
CA ALA A 64 -15.57 0.24 -6.28
C ALA A 64 -17.00 0.18 -5.74
N GLU A 65 -17.66 -0.97 -5.84
CA GLU A 65 -19.00 -1.20 -5.29
C GLU A 65 -19.00 -1.04 -3.76
N VAL A 66 -18.08 -1.71 -3.04
CA VAL A 66 -17.99 -1.66 -1.58
C VAL A 66 -17.76 -0.25 -1.05
N PHE A 67 -16.90 0.53 -1.72
CA PHE A 67 -16.59 1.92 -1.33
C PHE A 67 -17.53 2.97 -1.94
N GLY A 68 -18.48 2.57 -2.75
CA GLY A 68 -19.40 3.49 -3.44
C GLY A 68 -18.67 4.45 -4.40
N SER A 69 -17.55 4.04 -4.96
CA SER A 69 -16.77 4.82 -5.90
C SER A 69 -17.12 4.46 -7.35
N ARG A 70 -16.90 5.39 -8.28
CA ARG A 70 -17.12 5.13 -9.71
C ARG A 70 -16.13 4.11 -10.27
N ARG A 71 -14.89 4.10 -9.77
CA ARG A 71 -13.81 3.19 -10.12
C ARG A 71 -12.82 3.08 -8.96
N THR A 72 -12.15 1.95 -8.87
CA THR A 72 -11.04 1.74 -7.94
C THR A 72 -9.84 1.24 -8.74
N TYR A 73 -8.66 1.70 -8.37
CA TYR A 73 -7.38 1.25 -8.93
C TYR A 73 -6.48 0.78 -7.80
N PHE A 74 -5.87 -0.38 -7.98
CA PHE A 74 -4.86 -0.87 -7.05
C PHE A 74 -3.49 -0.28 -7.41
N GLY A 75 -2.76 0.18 -6.40
CA GLY A 75 -1.42 0.69 -6.59
C GLY A 75 -0.43 -0.07 -5.70
N VAL A 76 0.74 -0.36 -6.26
CA VAL A 76 1.80 -1.16 -5.61
C VAL A 76 2.93 -0.32 -5.02
N ASN A 77 2.90 1.00 -5.21
CA ASN A 77 3.94 1.92 -4.72
C ASN A 77 3.59 2.54 -3.34
N GLY A 78 2.82 1.82 -2.55
CA GLY A 78 2.36 2.26 -1.23
C GLY A 78 1.37 3.43 -1.30
N SER A 79 0.86 3.85 -0.15
CA SER A 79 -0.08 4.97 -0.05
C SER A 79 0.51 6.29 -0.54
N THR A 80 1.82 6.48 -0.40
CA THR A 80 2.51 7.67 -0.95
C THR A 80 2.38 7.74 -2.47
N GLY A 81 2.67 6.65 -3.18
CA GLY A 81 2.52 6.60 -4.64
C GLY A 81 1.08 6.86 -5.08
N ASN A 82 0.11 6.28 -4.39
CA ASN A 82 -1.30 6.50 -4.69
C ASN A 82 -1.74 7.95 -4.44
N LEU A 83 -1.26 8.59 -3.37
CA LEU A 83 -1.52 10.01 -3.10
C LEU A 83 -0.93 10.91 -4.19
N LEU A 84 0.33 10.70 -4.57
CA LEU A 84 0.97 11.45 -5.64
C LEU A 84 0.18 11.32 -6.96
N THR A 85 -0.18 10.09 -7.32
CA THR A 85 -0.97 9.81 -8.54
C THR A 85 -2.34 10.51 -8.49
N ALA A 86 -3.05 10.40 -7.37
CA ALA A 86 -4.38 10.99 -7.23
C ALA A 86 -4.35 12.52 -7.32
N ILE A 87 -3.39 13.17 -6.67
CA ILE A 87 -3.25 14.62 -6.71
C ILE A 87 -2.82 15.09 -8.11
N SER A 88 -1.82 14.44 -8.71
CA SER A 88 -1.36 14.77 -10.07
C SER A 88 -2.44 14.55 -11.14
N ALA A 89 -3.37 13.62 -10.91
CA ALA A 89 -4.49 13.38 -11.83
C ALA A 89 -5.65 14.38 -11.62
N ALA A 90 -5.78 14.95 -10.43
CA ALA A 90 -6.88 15.84 -10.07
C ALA A 90 -6.59 17.33 -10.39
N PHE A 91 -5.31 17.72 -10.44
CA PHE A 91 -4.92 19.12 -10.55
C PHE A 91 -3.87 19.32 -11.65
N ALA A 92 -3.96 20.47 -12.32
CA ALA A 92 -2.96 20.90 -13.30
C ALA A 92 -1.90 21.82 -12.65
N PRO A 93 -0.67 21.91 -13.20
CA PRO A 93 0.34 22.85 -12.73
C PRO A 93 -0.19 24.29 -12.73
N GLY A 94 -0.02 24.97 -11.59
CA GLY A 94 -0.47 26.35 -11.38
C GLY A 94 -1.85 26.47 -10.74
N GLU A 95 -2.58 25.40 -10.55
CA GLU A 95 -3.82 25.40 -9.79
C GLU A 95 -3.56 25.50 -8.27
N ALA A 96 -4.47 26.15 -7.55
CA ALA A 96 -4.38 26.28 -6.10
C ALA A 96 -5.16 25.16 -5.41
N VAL A 97 -4.51 24.49 -4.45
CA VAL A 97 -5.09 23.42 -3.68
C VAL A 97 -5.10 23.77 -2.19
N LEU A 98 -6.25 23.63 -1.55
CA LEU A 98 -6.38 23.80 -0.11
C LEU A 98 -6.10 22.47 0.59
N VAL A 99 -5.07 22.42 1.41
CA VAL A 99 -4.68 21.22 2.17
C VAL A 99 -4.60 21.49 3.66
N ALA A 100 -4.87 20.48 4.47
CA ALA A 100 -4.69 20.57 5.91
C ALA A 100 -3.19 20.71 6.26
N ARG A 101 -2.86 21.62 7.19
CA ARG A 101 -1.46 21.86 7.59
C ARG A 101 -0.77 20.62 8.18
N ASN A 102 -1.52 19.71 8.76
CA ASN A 102 -1.04 18.47 9.37
C ASN A 102 -1.14 17.25 8.46
N CYS A 103 -1.28 17.45 7.13
CA CYS A 103 -1.31 16.35 6.18
C CYS A 103 0.08 15.69 6.05
N HIS A 104 0.09 14.47 5.51
CA HIS A 104 1.34 13.75 5.25
C HIS A 104 2.18 14.49 4.20
N LYS A 105 3.52 14.43 4.33
CA LYS A 105 4.47 15.09 3.41
C LYS A 105 4.28 14.73 1.93
N ALA A 106 3.72 13.56 1.63
CA ALA A 106 3.41 13.16 0.26
C ALA A 106 2.47 14.14 -0.44
N VAL A 107 1.58 14.81 0.29
CA VAL A 107 0.66 15.82 -0.27
C VAL A 107 1.41 17.07 -0.71
N TYR A 108 2.49 17.44 0.00
CA TYR A 108 3.33 18.59 -0.37
C TYR A 108 4.30 18.30 -1.51
N HIS A 109 4.52 17.03 -1.84
CA HIS A 109 5.44 16.59 -2.89
C HIS A 109 4.71 16.19 -4.19
N ALA A 110 3.39 16.29 -4.21
CA ALA A 110 2.55 16.08 -5.39
C ALA A 110 2.38 17.38 -6.21
#